data_f0f84406c107099e1415fb853b60f7b0
#
_entry.id   f0f84406c107099e1415fb853b60f7b0
#
_cell.length_a   1.000
_cell.length_b   1.000
_cell.length_c   1.000
_cell.angle_alpha   90.00
_cell.angle_beta   90.00
_cell.angle_gamma   90.00
#
_symmetry.space_group_name_H-M   'P 1'
#
loop_
_entity.id
_entity.type
_entity.pdbx_description
1 polymer ?
#
loop_
_entity_poly.entity_id
_entity_poly.type
_entity_poly.pdbx_seq_one_letter_code
_entity_poly.pdbx_strand_id
1 'polypeptide(L)'
;MKIAIVKLSSLGDIIHSMVVLQFIKKHYPDSEIDWIVEKRFQGVLENNQHINQIHIVNLNKVKRVKSIKLLLTELSKVRKFGQYDVVIDLQGLIKSAIITKLISSRKKFGFDKNSIRERLASYFYTQKVVIGYDKNTIERYVKLISEALRIKITKD
;
A
#
# COMPACT_ATOMS: atom_id res chain seq x y z
N MET A 1 14.53 3.10 8.75
CA MET A 1 13.29 3.64 8.13
C MET A 1 12.24 2.55 8.15
N LYS A 2 11.05 2.90 8.64
CA LYS A 2 9.91 1.96 8.72
C LYS A 2 8.84 2.35 7.70
N ILE A 3 8.51 1.42 6.81
CA ILE A 3 7.65 1.63 5.64
C ILE A 3 6.43 0.73 5.74
N ALA A 4 5.24 1.28 5.51
CA ALA A 4 4.03 0.49 5.32
C ALA A 4 3.60 0.54 3.86
N ILE A 5 3.36 -0.63 3.29
CA ILE A 5 2.82 -0.78 1.93
C ILE A 5 1.38 -1.24 2.03
N VAL A 6 0.48 -0.51 1.38
CA VAL A 6 -0.94 -0.88 1.30
C VAL A 6 -1.21 -1.42 -0.10
N LYS A 7 -1.42 -2.72 -0.19
CA LYS A 7 -1.86 -3.41 -1.39
C LYS A 7 -2.73 -4.58 -0.98
N LEU A 8 -4.04 -4.41 -1.09
CA LEU A 8 -5.04 -5.29 -0.48
C LEU A 8 -5.44 -6.46 -1.39
N SER A 9 -5.50 -6.23 -2.69
CA SER A 9 -6.03 -7.14 -3.71
C SER A 9 -5.58 -6.72 -5.11
N SER A 10 -5.77 -7.46 -6.17
CA SER A 10 -6.13 -8.88 -6.16
C SER A 10 -4.86 -9.73 -6.16
N LEU A 11 -4.98 -11.06 -6.21
CA LEU A 11 -3.83 -11.96 -6.10
C LEU A 11 -2.72 -11.66 -7.12
N GLY A 12 -3.07 -11.53 -8.40
CA GLY A 12 -2.09 -11.22 -9.45
C GLY A 12 -1.44 -9.86 -9.28
N ASP A 13 -2.22 -8.85 -8.88
CA ASP A 13 -1.72 -7.50 -8.63
C ASP A 13 -0.78 -7.45 -7.42
N ILE A 14 -1.07 -8.21 -6.37
CA ILE A 14 -0.19 -8.34 -5.21
C ILE A 14 1.14 -8.94 -5.64
N ILE A 15 1.12 -10.03 -6.41
CA ILE A 15 2.34 -10.69 -6.90
C ILE A 15 3.18 -9.72 -7.73
N HIS A 16 2.58 -8.99 -8.66
CA HIS A 16 3.29 -7.99 -9.47
C HIS A 16 3.87 -6.86 -8.61
N SER A 17 3.16 -6.45 -7.57
CA SER A 17 3.62 -5.37 -6.69
C SER A 17 4.77 -5.78 -5.78
N MET A 18 4.98 -7.09 -5.55
CA MET A 18 6.09 -7.57 -4.71
C MET A 18 7.48 -7.22 -5.26
N VAL A 19 7.59 -6.89 -6.54
CA VAL A 19 8.85 -6.41 -7.13
C VAL A 19 9.42 -5.18 -6.39
N VAL A 20 8.55 -4.36 -5.81
CA VAL A 20 8.99 -3.17 -5.07
C VAL A 20 9.81 -3.51 -3.83
N LEU A 21 9.62 -4.70 -3.26
CA LEU A 21 10.37 -5.13 -2.07
C LEU A 21 11.86 -5.21 -2.36
N GLN A 22 12.24 -5.87 -3.45
CA GLN A 22 13.64 -5.96 -3.87
C GLN A 22 14.20 -4.57 -4.21
N PHE A 23 13.41 -3.76 -4.89
CA PHE A 23 13.79 -2.40 -5.25
C PHE A 23 14.07 -1.54 -4.01
N ILE A 24 13.22 -1.62 -2.99
CA ILE A 24 13.41 -0.91 -1.72
C ILE A 24 14.66 -1.44 -1.00
N LYS A 25 14.80 -2.75 -0.87
CA LYS A 25 15.91 -3.37 -0.13
C LYS A 25 17.26 -3.13 -0.79
N LYS A 26 17.30 -3.01 -2.11
CA LYS A 26 18.52 -2.63 -2.83
C LYS A 26 19.06 -1.25 -2.40
N HIS A 27 18.16 -0.30 -2.15
CA HIS A 27 18.52 1.08 -1.80
C HIS A 27 18.53 1.35 -0.29
N TYR A 28 17.70 0.63 0.44
CA TYR A 28 17.54 0.76 1.89
C TYR A 28 17.55 -0.63 2.54
N PRO A 29 18.75 -1.30 2.62
CA PRO A 29 18.83 -2.68 3.12
C PRO A 29 18.27 -2.87 4.54
N ASP A 30 18.46 -1.85 5.39
CA ASP A 30 18.05 -1.91 6.80
C ASP A 30 16.61 -1.40 7.04
N SER A 31 15.88 -1.12 5.99
CA SER A 31 14.47 -0.69 6.14
C SER A 31 13.61 -1.84 6.67
N GLU A 32 12.64 -1.48 7.52
CA GLU A 32 11.57 -2.38 7.94
C GLU A 32 10.35 -2.14 7.07
N ILE A 33 9.82 -3.20 6.48
CA ILE A 33 8.66 -3.13 5.58
C ILE A 33 7.53 -3.97 6.14
N ASP A 34 6.41 -3.32 6.44
CA ASP A 34 5.16 -3.97 6.78
C ASP A 34 4.21 -3.89 5.58
N TRP A 35 3.41 -4.93 5.39
CA TRP A 35 2.46 -5.00 4.27
C TRP A 35 1.04 -5.18 4.78
N ILE A 36 0.13 -4.36 4.31
CA ILE A 36 -1.29 -4.44 4.64
C ILE A 36 -2.02 -5.10 3.48
N VAL A 37 -2.73 -6.18 3.76
CA VAL A 37 -3.36 -7.05 2.77
C VAL A 37 -4.73 -7.54 3.24
N GLU A 38 -5.61 -7.82 2.31
CA GLU A 38 -6.88 -8.50 2.57
C GLU A 38 -6.62 -9.95 3.03
N LYS A 39 -7.34 -10.41 4.04
CA LYS A 39 -7.13 -11.71 4.70
C LYS A 39 -6.99 -12.88 3.72
N ARG A 40 -7.85 -12.94 2.70
CA ARG A 40 -7.84 -14.06 1.74
C ARG A 40 -6.57 -14.16 0.90
N PHE A 41 -5.75 -13.11 0.84
CA PHE A 41 -4.53 -13.07 0.04
C PHE A 41 -3.25 -13.09 0.88
N GLN A 42 -3.35 -13.22 2.19
CA GLN A 42 -2.17 -13.16 3.07
C GLN A 42 -1.11 -14.23 2.74
N GLY A 43 -1.56 -15.41 2.32
CA GLY A 43 -0.67 -16.56 2.08
C GLY A 43 0.42 -16.29 1.05
N VAL A 44 0.19 -15.44 0.05
CA VAL A 44 1.17 -15.11 -0.98
C VAL A 44 2.35 -14.28 -0.43
N LEU A 45 2.16 -13.62 0.70
CA LEU A 45 3.17 -12.78 1.36
C LEU A 45 3.91 -13.51 2.49
N GLU A 46 3.39 -14.63 2.95
CA GLU A 46 3.98 -15.40 4.04
C GLU A 46 5.39 -15.89 3.67
N ASN A 47 6.28 -15.92 4.66
CA ASN A 47 7.67 -16.33 4.51
C ASN A 47 8.50 -15.46 3.55
N ASN A 48 8.02 -14.29 3.14
CA ASN A 48 8.82 -13.35 2.37
C ASN A 48 9.84 -12.67 3.29
N GLN A 49 11.13 -12.90 3.01
CA GLN A 49 12.23 -12.41 3.84
C GLN A 49 12.35 -10.87 3.89
N HIS A 50 11.72 -10.17 2.97
CA HIS A 50 11.76 -8.70 2.90
C HIS A 50 10.61 -8.02 3.65
N ILE A 51 9.63 -8.79 4.12
CA ILE A 51 8.47 -8.28 4.87
C ILE A 51 8.68 -8.58 6.36
N ASN A 52 8.64 -7.53 7.18
CA ASN A 52 8.77 -7.67 8.64
C ASN A 52 7.47 -8.13 9.29
N GLN A 53 6.34 -7.50 8.93
CA GLN A 53 5.02 -7.88 9.41
C GLN A 53 3.98 -7.80 8.30
N ILE A 54 3.04 -8.74 8.32
CA ILE A 54 1.85 -8.74 7.48
C ILE A 54 0.67 -8.34 8.34
N HIS A 55 0.06 -7.20 8.03
CA HIS A 55 -1.14 -6.73 8.71
C HIS A 55 -2.36 -7.05 7.87
N ILE A 56 -3.33 -7.70 8.48
CA ILE A 56 -4.49 -8.24 7.80
C ILE A 56 -5.71 -7.38 8.06
N VAL A 57 -6.46 -7.06 7.00
CA VAL A 57 -7.79 -6.49 7.06
C VAL A 57 -8.78 -7.46 6.42
N ASN A 58 -10.01 -7.50 6.91
CA ASN A 58 -11.05 -8.37 6.37
C ASN A 58 -12.26 -7.56 5.89
N LEU A 59 -12.04 -6.73 4.88
CA LEU A 59 -13.09 -5.90 4.29
C LEU A 59 -14.08 -6.73 3.46
N ASN A 60 -13.63 -7.86 2.92
CA ASN A 60 -14.52 -8.78 2.22
C ASN A 60 -15.63 -9.32 3.15
N LYS A 61 -15.28 -9.68 4.39
CA LYS A 61 -16.26 -10.10 5.39
C LYS A 61 -17.22 -8.97 5.74
N VAL A 62 -16.71 -7.74 5.90
CA VAL A 62 -17.53 -6.55 6.16
C VAL A 62 -18.56 -6.36 5.06
N LYS A 63 -18.16 -6.45 3.80
CA LYS A 63 -19.03 -6.32 2.64
C LYS A 63 -20.08 -7.42 2.59
N ARG A 64 -19.70 -8.67 2.87
CA ARG A 64 -20.60 -9.84 2.86
C ARG A 64 -21.64 -9.77 3.96
N VAL A 65 -21.24 -9.42 5.17
CA VAL A 65 -22.12 -9.36 6.36
C VAL A 65 -22.92 -8.06 6.42
N LYS A 66 -22.45 -7.00 5.73
CA LYS A 66 -23.04 -5.64 5.71
C LYS A 66 -23.20 -5.05 7.13
N SER A 67 -22.21 -5.26 7.99
CA SER A 67 -22.20 -4.78 9.37
C SER A 67 -21.36 -3.54 9.51
N ILE A 68 -21.97 -2.43 9.93
CA ILE A 68 -21.27 -1.18 10.26
C ILE A 68 -20.36 -1.38 11.48
N LYS A 69 -20.83 -2.15 12.47
CA LYS A 69 -20.02 -2.47 13.67
C LYS A 69 -18.74 -3.21 13.29
N LEU A 70 -18.82 -4.17 12.38
CA LEU A 70 -17.65 -4.91 11.90
C LEU A 70 -16.71 -4.00 11.13
N LEU A 71 -17.23 -3.10 10.30
CA LEU A 71 -16.43 -2.10 9.60
C LEU A 71 -15.65 -1.22 10.57
N LEU A 72 -16.31 -0.68 11.60
CA LEU A 72 -15.66 0.16 12.60
C LEU A 72 -14.59 -0.61 13.38
N THR A 73 -14.82 -1.89 13.66
CA THR A 73 -13.84 -2.77 14.30
C THR A 73 -12.59 -2.94 13.42
N GLU A 74 -12.76 -3.22 12.13
CA GLU A 74 -11.65 -3.34 11.19
C GLU A 74 -10.86 -2.04 11.06
N LEU A 75 -11.55 -0.89 10.93
CA LEU A 75 -10.90 0.41 10.83
C LEU A 75 -10.16 0.80 12.12
N SER A 76 -10.72 0.47 13.28
CA SER A 76 -10.07 0.67 14.58
C SER A 76 -8.79 -0.15 14.71
N LYS A 77 -8.80 -1.37 14.20
CA LYS A 77 -7.61 -2.25 14.17
C LYS A 77 -6.47 -1.64 13.35
N VAL A 78 -6.78 -0.99 12.23
CA VAL A 78 -5.78 -0.35 11.36
C VAL A 78 -4.95 0.69 12.10
N ARG A 79 -5.57 1.47 12.97
CA ARG A 79 -4.87 2.48 13.79
C ARG A 79 -3.81 1.90 14.72
N LYS A 80 -3.90 0.62 15.02
CA LYS A 80 -2.99 -0.10 15.93
C LYS A 80 -1.86 -0.83 15.21
N PHE A 81 -1.78 -0.76 13.88
CA PHE A 81 -0.74 -1.47 13.13
C PHE A 81 0.68 -0.97 13.41
N GLY A 82 0.82 0.24 13.85
CA GLY A 82 2.11 0.82 14.21
C GLY A 82 2.28 2.24 13.68
N GLN A 83 3.44 2.80 13.95
CA GLN A 83 3.83 4.13 13.49
C GLN A 83 4.92 3.99 12.43
N TYR A 84 4.78 4.69 11.32
CA TYR A 84 5.64 4.57 10.15
C TYR A 84 6.24 5.90 9.74
N ASP A 85 7.43 5.84 9.15
CA ASP A 85 8.05 7.01 8.52
C ASP A 85 7.33 7.38 7.24
N VAL A 86 6.85 6.38 6.50
CA VAL A 86 6.10 6.57 5.28
C VAL A 86 5.08 5.44 5.07
N VAL A 87 3.91 5.79 4.56
CA VAL A 87 2.88 4.85 4.10
C VAL A 87 2.69 5.05 2.61
N ILE A 88 2.68 3.97 1.85
CA ILE A 88 2.57 4.00 0.39
C ILE A 88 1.40 3.14 -0.05
N ASP A 89 0.38 3.76 -0.64
CA ASP A 89 -0.78 3.06 -1.18
C ASP A 89 -0.55 2.70 -2.66
N LEU A 90 -0.23 1.43 -2.90
CA LEU A 90 -0.08 0.89 -4.25
C LEU A 90 -1.42 0.49 -4.89
N GLN A 91 -2.49 0.42 -4.10
CA GLN A 91 -3.81 -0.01 -4.57
C GLN A 91 -4.53 1.10 -5.35
N GLY A 92 -4.59 2.30 -4.78
CA GLY A 92 -5.25 3.44 -5.42
C GLY A 92 -6.77 3.36 -5.47
N LEU A 93 -7.41 2.72 -4.50
CA LEU A 93 -8.86 2.68 -4.35
C LEU A 93 -9.29 3.44 -3.09
N ILE A 94 -10.55 3.85 -3.03
CA ILE A 94 -11.09 4.56 -1.86
C ILE A 94 -10.89 3.74 -0.59
N LYS A 95 -11.16 2.45 -0.62
CA LYS A 95 -10.97 1.55 0.53
C LYS A 95 -9.52 1.52 1.02
N SER A 96 -8.55 1.44 0.12
CA SER A 96 -7.13 1.45 0.48
C SER A 96 -6.66 2.83 0.93
N ALA A 97 -7.19 3.89 0.36
CA ALA A 97 -6.90 5.26 0.75
C ALA A 97 -7.39 5.57 2.16
N ILE A 98 -8.56 5.08 2.55
CA ILE A 98 -9.07 5.20 3.92
C ILE A 98 -8.14 4.48 4.90
N ILE A 99 -7.71 3.27 4.59
CA ILE A 99 -6.74 2.52 5.40
C ILE A 99 -5.45 3.31 5.52
N THR A 100 -4.92 3.82 4.43
CA THR A 100 -3.71 4.65 4.41
C THR A 100 -3.86 5.89 5.29
N LYS A 101 -5.01 6.54 5.25
CA LYS A 101 -5.31 7.71 6.09
C LYS A 101 -5.27 7.37 7.58
N LEU A 102 -5.73 6.19 7.97
CA LEU A 102 -5.84 5.76 9.37
C LEU A 102 -4.51 5.27 9.95
N ILE A 103 -3.58 4.82 9.14
CA ILE A 103 -2.25 4.39 9.60
C ILE A 103 -1.45 5.60 10.08
N SER A 104 -0.79 5.48 11.22
CA SER A 104 -0.01 6.57 11.79
C SER A 104 1.27 6.85 11.00
N SER A 105 1.31 7.98 10.31
CA SER A 105 2.48 8.52 9.60
C SER A 105 2.20 9.96 9.15
N ARG A 106 3.26 10.75 9.06
CA ARG A 106 3.17 12.10 8.49
C ARG A 106 3.23 12.12 6.97
N LYS A 107 3.82 11.07 6.35
CA LYS A 107 4.02 10.97 4.90
C LYS A 107 3.19 9.82 4.34
N LYS A 108 2.17 10.16 3.58
CA LYS A 108 1.24 9.20 2.98
C LYS A 108 1.19 9.43 1.48
N PHE A 109 1.83 8.54 0.74
CA PHE A 109 1.95 8.63 -0.71
C PHE A 109 0.89 7.78 -1.41
N GLY A 110 0.39 8.30 -2.49
CA GLY A 110 -0.46 7.59 -3.42
C GLY A 110 -0.45 8.28 -4.77
N PHE A 111 -1.20 7.73 -5.70
CA PHE A 111 -1.36 8.30 -7.03
C PHE A 111 -2.26 9.52 -7.01
N ASP A 112 -2.02 10.48 -7.91
CA ASP A 112 -2.90 11.62 -8.07
C ASP A 112 -4.24 11.23 -8.71
N LYS A 113 -5.21 12.16 -8.71
CA LYS A 113 -6.58 11.92 -9.19
C LYS A 113 -6.66 11.50 -10.67
N ASN A 114 -5.69 11.89 -11.49
CA ASN A 114 -5.65 11.56 -12.91
C ASN A 114 -4.90 10.27 -13.21
N SER A 115 -4.26 9.70 -12.20
CA SER A 115 -3.42 8.49 -12.30
C SER A 115 -4.11 7.24 -11.76
N ILE A 116 -5.33 7.36 -11.24
CA ILE A 116 -6.10 6.25 -10.64
C ILE A 116 -7.55 6.23 -11.10
N ARG A 117 -8.15 5.05 -11.00
CA ARG A 117 -9.54 4.82 -11.38
C ARG A 117 -10.53 5.55 -10.46
N GLU A 118 -10.35 5.44 -9.14
CA GLU A 118 -11.19 6.07 -8.14
C GLU A 118 -10.57 7.39 -7.69
N ARG A 119 -10.88 8.47 -8.38
CA ARG A 119 -10.26 9.80 -8.21
C ARG A 119 -10.32 10.32 -6.78
N LEU A 120 -11.40 10.04 -6.05
CA LEU A 120 -11.59 10.51 -4.68
C LEU A 120 -10.53 9.95 -3.71
N ALA A 121 -9.93 8.80 -4.01
CA ALA A 121 -8.86 8.22 -3.21
C ALA A 121 -7.69 9.19 -3.03
N SER A 122 -7.36 9.97 -4.05
CA SER A 122 -6.22 10.89 -4.02
C SER A 122 -6.29 11.95 -2.91
N TYR A 123 -7.49 12.32 -2.46
CA TYR A 123 -7.65 13.30 -1.39
C TYR A 123 -7.19 12.83 -0.02
N PHE A 124 -7.01 11.51 0.17
CA PHE A 124 -6.57 10.94 1.43
C PHE A 124 -5.04 10.93 1.62
N TYR A 125 -4.30 11.21 0.55
CA TYR A 125 -2.83 11.20 0.59
C TYR A 125 -2.27 12.58 0.92
N THR A 126 -1.17 12.61 1.66
CA THR A 126 -0.44 13.86 1.93
C THR A 126 0.42 14.26 0.74
N GLN A 127 0.88 13.29 -0.04
CA GLN A 127 1.66 13.52 -1.27
C GLN A 127 1.15 12.61 -2.39
N LYS A 128 1.13 13.14 -3.60
CA LYS A 128 0.52 12.48 -4.75
C LYS A 128 1.51 12.40 -5.90
N VAL A 129 1.54 11.24 -6.56
CA VAL A 129 2.44 10.97 -7.66
C VAL A 129 1.66 10.88 -8.97
N VAL A 130 2.13 11.61 -9.97
CA VAL A 130 1.54 11.62 -11.31
C VAL A 130 2.24 10.59 -12.17
N ILE A 131 1.46 9.65 -12.70
CA ILE A 131 1.93 8.69 -13.70
C ILE A 131 0.77 8.27 -14.60
N GLY A 132 1.00 8.24 -15.91
CA GLY A 132 -0.02 7.88 -16.89
C GLY A 132 -0.65 6.52 -16.61
N TYR A 133 -1.97 6.46 -16.72
CA TYR A 133 -2.73 5.22 -16.51
C TYR A 133 -2.44 4.17 -17.58
N ASP A 134 -1.91 4.59 -18.72
CA ASP A 134 -1.45 3.77 -19.84
C ASP A 134 -0.14 3.02 -19.59
N LYS A 135 0.61 3.41 -18.55
CA LYS A 135 1.85 2.74 -18.17
C LYS A 135 1.56 1.37 -17.56
N ASN A 136 2.51 0.43 -17.74
CA ASN A 136 2.30 -0.88 -17.16
C ASN A 136 2.33 -0.80 -15.62
N THR A 137 1.70 -1.76 -14.99
CA THR A 137 1.45 -1.78 -13.56
C THR A 137 2.75 -1.76 -12.75
N ILE A 138 3.78 -2.48 -13.19
CA ILE A 138 5.08 -2.51 -12.49
C ILE A 138 5.77 -1.15 -12.57
N GLU A 139 5.77 -0.51 -13.73
CA GLU A 139 6.31 0.86 -13.88
C GLU A 139 5.61 1.84 -12.94
N ARG A 140 4.31 1.72 -12.80
CA ARG A 140 3.51 2.56 -11.92
C ARG A 140 3.91 2.36 -10.45
N TYR A 141 4.08 1.12 -10.01
CA TYR A 141 4.51 0.81 -8.64
C TYR A 141 5.93 1.31 -8.37
N VAL A 142 6.86 1.06 -9.27
CA VAL A 142 8.25 1.50 -9.12
C VAL A 142 8.33 3.03 -9.09
N LYS A 143 7.57 3.71 -9.94
CA LYS A 143 7.52 5.18 -9.95
C LYS A 143 7.02 5.73 -8.62
N LEU A 144 5.94 5.18 -8.08
CA LEU A 144 5.39 5.61 -6.80
C LEU A 144 6.39 5.40 -5.66
N ILE A 145 7.01 4.22 -5.58
CA ILE A 145 8.05 3.91 -4.59
C ILE A 145 9.25 4.84 -4.73
N SER A 146 9.72 5.08 -5.94
CA SER A 146 10.89 5.94 -6.16
C SER A 146 10.65 7.38 -5.73
N GLU A 147 9.48 7.92 -6.00
CA GLU A 147 9.10 9.26 -5.54
C GLU A 147 8.95 9.31 -4.02
N ALA A 148 8.27 8.31 -3.44
CA ALA A 148 8.03 8.26 -2.00
C ALA A 148 9.32 8.14 -1.18
N LEU A 149 10.28 7.37 -1.67
CA LEU A 149 11.54 7.09 -0.98
C LEU A 149 12.74 7.87 -1.52
N ARG A 150 12.53 8.76 -2.50
CA ARG A 150 13.56 9.57 -3.15
C ARG A 150 14.67 8.71 -3.77
N ILE A 151 14.29 7.62 -4.41
CA ILE A 151 15.20 6.73 -5.12
C ILE A 151 15.30 7.20 -6.58
N LYS A 152 16.51 7.39 -7.08
CA LYS A 152 16.73 7.66 -8.50
C LYS A 152 16.61 6.37 -9.30
N ILE A 153 15.71 6.35 -10.28
CA ILE A 153 15.62 5.24 -11.23
C ILE A 153 16.69 5.47 -12.29
N THR A 154 17.72 4.64 -12.32
CA THR A 154 18.61 4.55 -13.45
C THR A 154 17.96 3.64 -14.49
N LYS A 155 17.78 4.15 -15.70
CA LYS A 155 17.44 3.31 -16.85
C LYS A 155 18.72 2.64 -17.29
N ASP A 156 18.97 1.45 -16.81
CA ASP A 156 19.96 0.55 -17.40
C ASP A 156 19.26 -0.32 -18.44
#